data_6a46a4c4a50599446a47dca70f0d1ba5
#
_entry.id   6a46a4c4a50599446a47dca70f0d1ba5
#
_cell.length_a   1.000
_cell.length_b   1.000
_cell.length_c   1.000
_cell.angle_alpha   90.00
_cell.angle_beta   90.00
_cell.angle_gamma   90.00
#
_symmetry.space_group_name_H-M   'P 1'
#
loop_
_entity.id
_entity.type
_entity.pdbx_description
1 polymer ?
#
loop_
_entity_poly.entity_id
_entity_poly.type
_entity_poly.pdbx_seq_one_letter_code
_entity_poly.pdbx_strand_id
1 'polypeptide(L)'
;MQVNEALQATEPMPIQAGKQIASWPHLAGFLAIMGGMVAMGFLAQHGASAGSAAESQLAGHSKAIPIYLVAAFMDWALLYYCWVGVHRNGGTLETLSGGRWLTWKSVGVDLAIAAPFWAAWEGAAYGVHWLLGANSAKTVDSLLPKTLLEVLIWIGVSITAGICEEMAFRGYLQSQFRALGAGVAAAVLAQGIVFGLAHAYQGWKNTVVISVLGVLFGALAAWRKNLRSNIVVHAWADVWGGWLQHLVWR
;
A
#
# COMPACT_ATOMS: atom_id res chain seq x y z
N MET A 1 3.60 25.91 31.09
CA MET A 1 2.57 26.37 30.14
C MET A 1 2.96 26.13 28.68
N GLN A 2 4.22 26.28 28.27
CA GLN A 2 4.67 26.07 26.87
C GLN A 2 4.69 24.61 26.34
N VAL A 3 4.74 23.61 27.21
CA VAL A 3 4.77 22.17 26.82
C VAL A 3 3.40 21.68 26.33
N ASN A 4 2.31 22.25 26.83
CA ASN A 4 0.96 21.86 26.39
C ASN A 4 0.56 22.44 25.01
N GLU A 5 1.09 23.59 24.63
CA GLU A 5 0.83 24.18 23.29
C GLU A 5 1.54 23.40 22.19
N ALA A 6 2.75 22.87 22.44
CA ALA A 6 3.47 22.04 21.48
C ALA A 6 2.80 20.66 21.25
N LEU A 7 2.05 20.13 22.22
CA LEU A 7 1.29 18.89 22.08
C LEU A 7 -0.05 19.10 21.35
N GLN A 8 -0.63 20.29 21.42
CA GLN A 8 -1.87 20.62 20.68
C GLN A 8 -1.64 20.90 19.20
N ALA A 9 -0.42 21.26 18.80
CA ALA A 9 -0.08 21.51 17.39
C ALA A 9 0.05 20.24 16.53
N THR A 10 -0.13 19.05 17.09
CA THR A 10 0.07 17.75 16.42
C THR A 10 -1.19 16.92 16.24
N GLU A 11 -2.36 17.41 16.61
CA GLU A 11 -3.59 16.71 16.25
C GLU A 11 -3.89 16.95 14.76
N PRO A 12 -3.90 15.87 13.92
CA PRO A 12 -4.40 16.01 12.56
C PRO A 12 -5.82 16.54 12.65
N MET A 13 -6.15 17.55 11.84
CA MET A 13 -7.51 18.10 11.79
C MET A 13 -8.49 16.94 11.71
N PRO A 14 -9.45 16.82 12.65
CA PRO A 14 -10.44 15.76 12.58
C PRO A 14 -11.13 15.89 11.22
N ILE A 15 -11.15 14.78 10.45
CA ILE A 15 -11.92 14.74 9.19
C ILE A 15 -13.36 15.04 9.58
N GLN A 16 -13.79 16.25 9.31
CA GLN A 16 -15.15 16.68 9.60
C GLN A 16 -16.07 15.90 8.64
N ALA A 17 -16.99 15.13 9.19
CA ALA A 17 -18.01 14.47 8.39
C ALA A 17 -18.72 15.52 7.52
N GLY A 18 -18.79 15.29 6.21
CA GLY A 18 -19.39 16.20 5.23
C GLY A 18 -18.42 17.15 4.51
N LYS A 19 -17.17 17.30 4.93
CA LYS A 19 -16.17 18.06 4.17
C LYS A 19 -15.28 17.12 3.35
N GLN A 20 -15.53 17.02 2.06
CA GLN A 20 -14.73 16.23 1.13
C GLN A 20 -13.28 16.73 1.11
N ILE A 21 -12.32 15.80 1.14
CA ILE A 21 -10.89 16.13 1.02
C ILE A 21 -10.46 16.33 -0.44
N ALA A 22 -11.26 15.85 -1.40
CA ALA A 22 -11.13 16.08 -2.82
C ALA A 22 -12.51 16.07 -3.49
N SER A 23 -12.62 16.63 -4.68
CA SER A 23 -13.89 16.69 -5.43
C SER A 23 -14.35 15.31 -5.92
N TRP A 24 -15.65 15.16 -6.18
CA TRP A 24 -16.24 13.94 -6.75
C TRP A 24 -15.60 13.48 -8.07
N PRO A 25 -15.34 14.37 -9.06
CA PRO A 25 -14.66 13.96 -10.28
C PRO A 25 -13.25 13.43 -10.01
N HIS A 26 -12.57 13.96 -8.99
CA HIS A 26 -11.25 13.48 -8.61
C HIS A 26 -11.30 12.08 -7.98
N LEU A 27 -12.28 11.81 -7.11
CA LEU A 27 -12.51 10.46 -6.59
C LEU A 27 -12.87 9.48 -7.71
N ALA A 28 -13.77 9.89 -8.62
CA ALA A 28 -14.14 9.06 -9.78
C ALA A 28 -12.93 8.74 -10.65
N GLY A 29 -12.04 9.72 -10.88
CA GLY A 29 -10.78 9.50 -11.59
C GLY A 29 -9.84 8.54 -10.86
N PHE A 30 -9.71 8.63 -9.53
CA PHE A 30 -8.95 7.66 -8.74
C PHE A 30 -9.51 6.24 -8.92
N LEU A 31 -10.82 6.06 -8.79
CA LEU A 31 -11.46 4.76 -8.97
C LEU A 31 -11.34 4.23 -10.41
N ALA A 32 -11.35 5.12 -11.41
CA ALA A 32 -11.10 4.75 -12.80
C ALA A 32 -9.65 4.28 -13.01
N ILE A 33 -8.65 4.93 -12.40
CA ILE A 33 -7.25 4.46 -12.40
C ILE A 33 -7.16 3.07 -11.78
N MET A 34 -7.77 2.85 -10.61
CA MET A 34 -7.80 1.53 -9.97
C MET A 34 -8.49 0.49 -10.85
N GLY A 35 -9.64 0.82 -11.45
CA GLY A 35 -10.33 -0.06 -12.41
C GLY A 35 -9.47 -0.42 -13.63
N GLY A 36 -8.70 0.55 -14.15
CA GLY A 36 -7.72 0.33 -15.21
C GLY A 36 -6.62 -0.66 -14.81
N MET A 37 -6.07 -0.51 -13.59
CA MET A 37 -5.07 -1.45 -13.06
C MET A 37 -5.63 -2.88 -12.93
N VAL A 38 -6.87 -3.02 -12.43
CA VAL A 38 -7.56 -4.32 -12.37
C VAL A 38 -7.73 -4.93 -13.75
N ALA A 39 -8.22 -4.16 -14.72
CA ALA A 39 -8.41 -4.61 -16.10
C ALA A 39 -7.09 -5.04 -16.75
N MET A 40 -6.03 -4.25 -16.58
CA MET A 40 -4.69 -4.59 -17.07
C MET A 40 -4.15 -5.87 -16.43
N GLY A 41 -4.33 -6.05 -15.12
CA GLY A 41 -3.94 -7.26 -14.42
C GLY A 41 -4.69 -8.49 -14.93
N PHE A 42 -5.99 -8.36 -15.18
CA PHE A 42 -6.81 -9.43 -15.74
C PHE A 42 -6.35 -9.80 -17.16
N LEU A 43 -6.12 -8.80 -18.02
CA LEU A 43 -5.64 -9.03 -19.39
C LEU A 43 -4.26 -9.69 -19.41
N ALA A 44 -3.35 -9.28 -18.51
CA ALA A 44 -2.03 -9.87 -18.41
C ALA A 44 -2.09 -11.37 -18.01
N GLN A 45 -3.00 -11.75 -17.11
CA GLN A 45 -3.17 -13.15 -16.72
C GLN A 45 -3.75 -14.03 -17.83
N HIS A 46 -4.66 -13.49 -18.65
CA HIS A 46 -5.34 -14.26 -19.70
C HIS A 46 -4.63 -14.16 -21.05
N GLY A 47 -3.89 -13.09 -21.32
CA GLY A 47 -3.10 -12.89 -22.54
C GLY A 47 -1.79 -13.69 -22.57
N ALA A 48 -1.24 -14.07 -21.42
CA ALA A 48 0.03 -14.80 -21.32
C ALA A 48 -0.02 -16.25 -21.82
N SER A 49 -1.19 -16.78 -22.18
CA SER A 49 -1.36 -18.18 -22.62
C SER A 49 -0.92 -18.44 -24.07
N ALA A 50 -0.58 -17.44 -24.86
CA ALA A 50 -0.40 -17.58 -26.32
C ALA A 50 1.02 -17.41 -26.87
N GLY A 51 2.05 -17.07 -26.08
CA GLY A 51 3.30 -16.72 -26.75
C GLY A 51 4.63 -16.70 -26.02
N SER A 52 4.77 -17.15 -24.76
CA SER A 52 5.95 -16.72 -23.99
C SER A 52 6.83 -17.75 -23.28
N ALA A 53 6.64 -19.05 -23.48
CA ALA A 53 7.53 -20.03 -22.83
C ALA A 53 8.99 -19.95 -23.34
N ALA A 54 9.19 -19.61 -24.63
CA ALA A 54 10.52 -19.50 -25.24
C ALA A 54 11.20 -18.14 -25.01
N GLU A 55 10.44 -17.03 -25.01
CA GLU A 55 10.99 -15.69 -24.72
C GLU A 55 11.31 -15.48 -23.23
N SER A 56 10.61 -16.16 -22.33
CA SER A 56 10.85 -16.06 -20.88
C SER A 56 12.19 -16.63 -20.45
N GLN A 57 12.76 -17.60 -21.15
CA GLN A 57 14.07 -18.20 -20.81
C GLN A 57 15.27 -17.39 -21.29
N LEU A 58 15.12 -16.56 -22.32
CA LEU A 58 16.19 -15.72 -22.86
C LEU A 58 16.33 -14.35 -22.21
N ALA A 59 15.33 -13.96 -21.41
CA ALA A 59 15.34 -12.71 -20.66
C ALA A 59 15.95 -12.89 -19.29
N GLY A 60 17.26 -12.89 -19.22
CA GLY A 60 17.99 -12.82 -17.96
C GLY A 60 17.55 -11.65 -17.08
N HIS A 61 18.08 -11.62 -15.86
CA HIS A 61 17.77 -10.69 -14.76
C HIS A 61 17.63 -9.20 -15.10
N SER A 62 17.96 -8.78 -16.31
CA SER A 62 17.87 -7.40 -16.80
C SER A 62 16.45 -6.81 -16.88
N LYS A 63 15.40 -7.64 -16.75
CA LYS A 63 14.00 -7.16 -16.88
C LYS A 63 13.37 -6.75 -15.53
N ALA A 64 13.90 -7.19 -14.38
CA ALA A 64 13.33 -6.84 -13.08
C ALA A 64 13.50 -5.35 -12.74
N ILE A 65 14.67 -4.80 -12.98
CA ILE A 65 14.99 -3.38 -12.68
C ILE A 65 14.04 -2.40 -13.40
N PRO A 66 13.81 -2.49 -14.72
CA PRO A 66 12.84 -1.62 -15.39
C PRO A 66 11.43 -1.73 -14.78
N ILE A 67 10.99 -2.92 -14.40
CA ILE A 67 9.68 -3.13 -13.77
C ILE A 67 9.63 -2.43 -12.41
N TYR A 68 10.68 -2.54 -11.59
CA TYR A 68 10.78 -1.85 -10.30
C TYR A 68 10.71 -0.33 -10.45
N LEU A 69 11.43 0.22 -11.44
CA LEU A 69 11.42 1.65 -11.70
C LEU A 69 10.05 2.14 -12.20
N VAL A 70 9.39 1.37 -13.04
CA VAL A 70 8.02 1.67 -13.49
C VAL A 70 7.04 1.61 -12.31
N ALA A 71 7.13 0.60 -11.44
CA ALA A 71 6.30 0.50 -10.23
C ALA A 71 6.48 1.74 -9.35
N ALA A 72 7.71 2.09 -9.01
CA ALA A 72 8.01 3.28 -8.22
C ALA A 72 7.49 4.57 -8.88
N PHE A 73 7.64 4.71 -10.21
CA PHE A 73 7.09 5.85 -10.93
C PHE A 73 5.57 5.92 -10.84
N MET A 74 4.87 4.78 -10.98
CA MET A 74 3.41 4.71 -10.87
C MET A 74 2.93 5.04 -9.45
N ASP A 75 3.63 4.60 -8.42
CA ASP A 75 3.34 4.95 -7.03
C ASP A 75 3.42 6.45 -6.79
N TRP A 76 4.50 7.09 -7.24
CA TRP A 76 4.64 8.54 -7.11
C TRP A 76 3.62 9.30 -7.97
N ALA A 77 3.27 8.82 -9.17
CA ALA A 77 2.24 9.40 -10.01
C ALA A 77 0.86 9.33 -9.33
N LEU A 78 0.53 8.18 -8.70
CA LEU A 78 -0.70 8.01 -7.94
C LEU A 78 -0.74 8.94 -6.72
N LEU A 79 0.35 9.02 -5.96
CA LEU A 79 0.44 9.95 -4.83
C LEU A 79 0.32 11.40 -5.28
N TYR A 80 0.96 11.77 -6.38
CA TYR A 80 0.83 13.12 -6.96
C TYR A 80 -0.62 13.41 -7.36
N TYR A 81 -1.30 12.44 -7.99
CA TYR A 81 -2.72 12.56 -8.29
C TYR A 81 -3.54 12.84 -7.02
N CYS A 82 -3.37 12.03 -5.97
CA CYS A 82 -4.06 12.22 -4.68
C CYS A 82 -3.76 13.60 -4.09
N TRP A 83 -2.49 14.01 -4.10
CA TRP A 83 -2.07 15.32 -3.59
C TRP A 83 -2.75 16.46 -4.34
N VAL A 84 -2.84 16.40 -5.68
CA VAL A 84 -3.51 17.44 -6.49
C VAL A 84 -4.98 17.59 -6.06
N GLY A 85 -5.69 16.49 -5.83
CA GLY A 85 -7.09 16.54 -5.38
C GLY A 85 -7.24 17.19 -4.00
N VAL A 86 -6.39 16.78 -3.07
CA VAL A 86 -6.37 17.30 -1.69
C VAL A 86 -5.96 18.78 -1.67
N HIS A 87 -4.91 19.13 -2.41
CA HIS A 87 -4.40 20.50 -2.47
C HIS A 87 -5.42 21.49 -3.05
N ARG A 88 -6.13 21.09 -4.10
CA ARG A 88 -7.23 21.91 -4.69
C ARG A 88 -8.39 22.14 -3.73
N ASN A 89 -8.51 21.34 -2.68
CA ASN A 89 -9.52 21.50 -1.62
C ASN A 89 -8.92 22.06 -0.30
N GLY A 90 -7.71 22.64 -0.37
CA GLY A 90 -7.05 23.33 0.74
C GLY A 90 -6.31 22.42 1.73
N GLY A 91 -6.12 21.14 1.39
CA GLY A 91 -5.34 20.20 2.19
C GLY A 91 -3.86 20.17 1.81
N THR A 92 -3.07 19.44 2.59
CA THR A 92 -1.63 19.24 2.42
C THR A 92 -1.27 17.76 2.42
N LEU A 93 0.00 17.42 2.16
CA LEU A 93 0.51 16.05 2.36
C LEU A 93 0.39 15.61 3.83
N GLU A 94 0.50 16.53 4.78
CA GLU A 94 0.30 16.23 6.20
C GLU A 94 -1.15 15.82 6.49
N THR A 95 -2.12 16.35 5.73
CA THR A 95 -3.52 15.90 5.79
C THR A 95 -3.64 14.42 5.42
N LEU A 96 -2.85 13.95 4.45
CA LEU A 96 -2.84 12.54 4.03
C LEU A 96 -2.11 11.64 5.02
N SER A 97 -0.97 12.08 5.54
CA SER A 97 -0.13 11.24 6.43
C SER A 97 -0.59 11.23 7.90
N GLY A 98 -1.41 12.17 8.31
CA GLY A 98 -1.82 12.33 9.72
C GLY A 98 -0.68 12.86 10.61
N GLY A 99 0.23 13.68 10.07
CA GLY A 99 1.30 14.35 10.80
C GLY A 99 2.70 13.79 10.58
N ARG A 100 3.71 14.40 11.22
CA ARG A 100 5.14 14.16 11.00
C ARG A 100 5.77 13.44 12.20
N TRP A 101 6.92 12.77 11.99
CA TRP A 101 7.80 12.35 13.08
C TRP A 101 8.52 13.58 13.65
N LEU A 102 8.20 13.93 14.88
CA LEU A 102 8.77 15.10 15.54
C LEU A 102 9.86 14.74 16.55
N THR A 103 9.85 13.50 17.06
CA THR A 103 10.75 13.05 18.13
C THR A 103 11.14 11.59 17.93
N TRP A 104 12.32 11.21 18.44
CA TRP A 104 12.76 9.81 18.49
C TRP A 104 11.81 8.92 19.31
N LYS A 105 11.13 9.50 20.31
CA LYS A 105 10.09 8.79 21.07
C LYS A 105 8.93 8.38 20.15
N SER A 106 8.47 9.27 19.26
CA SER A 106 7.39 8.92 18.31
C SER A 106 7.83 7.86 17.31
N VAL A 107 9.07 7.89 16.85
CA VAL A 107 9.64 6.83 16.00
C VAL A 107 9.66 5.49 16.75
N GLY A 108 10.13 5.47 18.01
CA GLY A 108 10.17 4.27 18.83
C GLY A 108 8.78 3.67 19.07
N VAL A 109 7.76 4.50 19.31
CA VAL A 109 6.36 4.05 19.45
C VAL A 109 5.85 3.44 18.15
N ASP A 110 6.12 4.07 17.00
CA ASP A 110 5.65 3.56 15.71
C ASP A 110 6.33 2.24 15.35
N LEU A 111 7.62 2.07 15.65
CA LEU A 111 8.33 0.79 15.50
C LEU A 111 7.80 -0.30 16.44
N ALA A 112 7.53 0.05 17.70
CA ALA A 112 6.97 -0.87 18.70
C ALA A 112 5.55 -1.36 18.32
N ILE A 113 4.78 -0.56 17.55
CA ILE A 113 3.49 -0.95 17.00
C ILE A 113 3.67 -1.74 15.71
N ALA A 114 4.60 -1.33 14.85
CA ALA A 114 4.83 -1.98 13.56
C ALA A 114 5.23 -3.45 13.70
N ALA A 115 6.09 -3.80 14.66
CA ALA A 115 6.59 -5.15 14.83
C ALA A 115 5.48 -6.19 15.18
N PRO A 116 4.65 -6.01 16.22
CA PRO A 116 3.56 -6.94 16.50
C PRO A 116 2.46 -6.91 15.43
N PHE A 117 2.23 -5.77 14.79
CA PHE A 117 1.30 -5.69 13.68
C PHE A 117 1.77 -6.52 12.49
N TRP A 118 3.06 -6.43 12.13
CA TRP A 118 3.64 -7.28 11.10
C TRP A 118 3.49 -8.77 11.42
N ALA A 119 3.78 -9.20 12.66
CA ALA A 119 3.58 -10.59 13.07
C ALA A 119 2.11 -11.03 12.96
N ALA A 120 1.16 -10.17 13.34
CA ALA A 120 -0.27 -10.42 13.19
C ALA A 120 -0.68 -10.53 11.71
N TRP A 121 -0.11 -9.70 10.85
CA TRP A 121 -0.31 -9.76 9.41
C TRP A 121 0.22 -11.07 8.81
N GLU A 122 1.44 -11.47 9.13
CA GLU A 122 2.02 -12.75 8.67
C GLU A 122 1.12 -13.92 9.09
N GLY A 123 0.63 -13.93 10.34
CA GLY A 123 -0.32 -14.91 10.83
C GLY A 123 -1.65 -14.92 10.06
N ALA A 124 -2.19 -13.75 9.75
CA ALA A 124 -3.42 -13.60 8.96
C ALA A 124 -3.21 -14.09 7.52
N ALA A 125 -2.10 -13.71 6.87
CA ALA A 125 -1.74 -14.15 5.53
C ALA A 125 -1.58 -15.68 5.47
N TYR A 126 -0.87 -16.28 6.44
CA TYR A 126 -0.75 -17.71 6.57
C TYR A 126 -2.13 -18.39 6.72
N GLY A 127 -3.00 -17.86 7.58
CA GLY A 127 -4.34 -18.38 7.78
C GLY A 127 -5.19 -18.35 6.50
N VAL A 128 -5.15 -17.24 5.76
CA VAL A 128 -5.87 -17.10 4.48
C VAL A 128 -5.30 -18.08 3.44
N HIS A 129 -3.98 -18.20 3.32
CA HIS A 129 -3.36 -19.17 2.41
C HIS A 129 -3.68 -20.61 2.78
N TRP A 130 -3.76 -20.94 4.07
CA TRP A 130 -4.17 -22.27 4.54
C TRP A 130 -5.62 -22.58 4.14
N LEU A 131 -6.54 -21.63 4.30
CA LEU A 131 -7.95 -21.78 3.95
C LEU A 131 -8.18 -21.91 2.44
N LEU A 132 -7.45 -21.11 1.64
CA LEU A 132 -7.64 -21.07 0.19
C LEU A 132 -6.75 -22.06 -0.58
N GLY A 133 -5.86 -22.76 0.13
CA GLY A 133 -4.78 -23.55 -0.45
C GLY A 133 -3.66 -22.66 -1.01
N ALA A 134 -2.42 -22.96 -0.67
CA ALA A 134 -1.27 -22.19 -1.14
C ALA A 134 -1.19 -22.21 -2.68
N ASN A 135 -0.93 -21.04 -3.27
CA ASN A 135 -0.43 -20.92 -4.64
C ASN A 135 0.69 -19.91 -4.61
N SER A 136 1.91 -20.35 -4.88
CA SER A 136 2.94 -19.42 -5.31
C SER A 136 2.46 -18.80 -6.63
N ALA A 137 2.26 -17.50 -6.65
CA ALA A 137 2.02 -16.80 -7.89
C ALA A 137 3.35 -16.77 -8.65
N LYS A 138 3.55 -17.69 -9.61
CA LYS A 138 4.75 -17.73 -10.48
C LYS A 138 5.12 -16.37 -11.06
N THR A 139 4.13 -15.51 -11.22
CA THR A 139 4.28 -14.13 -11.67
C THR A 139 5.12 -13.29 -10.71
N VAL A 140 4.90 -13.43 -9.38
CA VAL A 140 5.65 -12.70 -8.36
C VAL A 140 7.05 -13.28 -8.21
N ASP A 141 7.21 -14.60 -8.21
CA ASP A 141 8.52 -15.27 -8.07
C ASP A 141 9.51 -14.83 -9.14
N SER A 142 9.03 -14.53 -10.35
CA SER A 142 9.87 -14.06 -11.44
C SER A 142 10.40 -12.62 -11.24
N LEU A 143 9.75 -11.85 -10.38
CA LEU A 143 10.09 -10.46 -10.06
C LEU A 143 10.95 -10.31 -8.81
N LEU A 144 11.18 -11.40 -8.06
CA LEU A 144 12.00 -11.35 -6.86
C LEU A 144 13.45 -10.99 -7.16
N PRO A 145 14.10 -10.14 -6.34
CA PRO A 145 15.47 -9.72 -6.56
C PRO A 145 16.45 -10.89 -6.39
N LYS A 146 17.41 -11.01 -7.31
CA LYS A 146 18.41 -12.10 -7.37
C LYS A 146 19.86 -11.60 -7.28
N THR A 147 20.08 -10.33 -7.57
CA THR A 147 21.39 -9.68 -7.47
C THR A 147 21.40 -8.62 -6.39
N LEU A 148 22.58 -8.25 -5.88
CA LEU A 148 22.70 -7.19 -4.88
C LEU A 148 22.10 -5.86 -5.38
N LEU A 149 22.29 -5.52 -6.64
CA LEU A 149 21.72 -4.30 -7.23
C LEU A 149 20.19 -4.35 -7.23
N GLU A 150 19.60 -5.49 -7.62
CA GLU A 150 18.14 -5.67 -7.58
C GLU A 150 17.60 -5.59 -6.15
N VAL A 151 18.30 -6.15 -5.16
CA VAL A 151 17.93 -6.05 -3.74
C VAL A 151 17.95 -4.59 -3.27
N LEU A 152 18.99 -3.83 -3.61
CA LEU A 152 19.06 -2.42 -3.21
C LEU A 152 17.94 -1.58 -3.85
N ILE A 153 17.63 -1.83 -5.12
CA ILE A 153 16.54 -1.17 -5.81
C ILE A 153 15.19 -1.63 -5.22
N TRP A 154 15.01 -2.91 -4.94
CA TRP A 154 13.82 -3.46 -4.30
C TRP A 154 13.52 -2.81 -2.95
N ILE A 155 14.54 -2.64 -2.09
CA ILE A 155 14.39 -1.92 -0.82
C ILE A 155 13.91 -0.49 -1.07
N GLY A 156 14.46 0.21 -2.06
CA GLY A 156 14.02 1.54 -2.44
C GLY A 156 12.55 1.57 -2.89
N VAL A 157 12.14 0.62 -3.72
CA VAL A 157 10.76 0.45 -4.19
C VAL A 157 9.82 0.12 -3.03
N SER A 158 10.21 -0.78 -2.13
CA SER A 158 9.43 -1.12 -0.93
C SER A 158 9.17 0.09 -0.03
N ILE A 159 10.18 0.96 0.14
CA ILE A 159 10.01 2.22 0.88
C ILE A 159 9.05 3.17 0.12
N THR A 160 9.20 3.26 -1.20
CA THR A 160 8.32 4.05 -2.08
C THR A 160 6.87 3.57 -1.98
N ALA A 161 6.63 2.26 -2.13
CA ALA A 161 5.31 1.66 -2.02
C ALA A 161 4.69 1.94 -0.63
N GLY A 162 5.46 1.67 0.45
CA GLY A 162 5.01 1.96 1.82
C GLY A 162 4.58 3.42 2.04
N ILE A 163 5.24 4.38 1.43
CA ILE A 163 4.87 5.80 1.51
C ILE A 163 3.66 6.10 0.61
N CYS A 164 3.77 5.79 -0.68
CA CYS A 164 2.83 6.24 -1.69
C CYS A 164 1.48 5.53 -1.57
N GLU A 165 1.49 4.22 -1.37
CA GLU A 165 0.26 3.43 -1.27
C GLU A 165 -0.47 3.70 0.06
N GLU A 166 0.24 3.84 1.19
CA GLU A 166 -0.43 4.19 2.43
C GLU A 166 -1.09 5.58 2.34
N MET A 167 -0.41 6.56 1.75
CA MET A 167 -0.98 7.89 1.55
C MET A 167 -2.14 7.87 0.55
N ALA A 168 -2.09 7.06 -0.52
CA ALA A 168 -3.15 6.97 -1.52
C ALA A 168 -4.39 6.21 -0.99
N PHE A 169 -4.20 5.08 -0.31
CA PHE A 169 -5.33 4.25 0.11
C PHE A 169 -5.87 4.63 1.49
N ARG A 170 -5.00 4.82 2.50
CA ARG A 170 -5.44 5.12 3.87
C ARG A 170 -5.56 6.62 4.09
N GLY A 171 -4.58 7.38 3.59
CA GLY A 171 -4.62 8.84 3.66
C GLY A 171 -5.73 9.44 2.80
N TYR A 172 -5.80 9.09 1.51
CA TYR A 172 -6.75 9.67 0.59
C TYR A 172 -8.06 8.89 0.51
N LEU A 173 -8.06 7.65 0.00
CA LEU A 173 -9.30 6.92 -0.34
C LEU A 173 -10.18 6.65 0.89
N GLN A 174 -9.59 6.10 1.96
CA GLN A 174 -10.30 5.84 3.22
C GLN A 174 -10.88 7.13 3.81
N SER A 175 -10.10 8.21 3.81
CA SER A 175 -10.53 9.51 4.30
C SER A 175 -11.62 10.12 3.44
N GLN A 176 -11.57 9.95 2.12
CA GLN A 176 -12.60 10.41 1.21
C GLN A 176 -13.93 9.67 1.44
N PHE A 177 -13.91 8.34 1.63
CA PHE A 177 -15.11 7.60 2.00
C PHE A 177 -15.69 8.06 3.35
N ARG A 178 -14.84 8.34 4.32
CA ARG A 178 -15.24 8.92 5.61
C ARG A 178 -15.91 10.29 5.44
N ALA A 179 -15.34 11.15 4.62
CA ALA A 179 -15.87 12.47 4.33
C ALA A 179 -17.22 12.42 3.60
N LEU A 180 -17.48 11.36 2.83
CA LEU A 180 -18.76 11.09 2.17
C LEU A 180 -19.81 10.49 3.10
N GLY A 181 -19.52 10.35 4.40
CA GLY A 181 -20.46 9.86 5.39
C GLY A 181 -20.38 8.36 5.68
N ALA A 182 -19.44 7.63 5.07
CA ALA A 182 -19.25 6.23 5.41
C ALA A 182 -18.81 6.08 6.88
N GLY A 183 -19.32 5.08 7.58
CA GLY A 183 -18.81 4.69 8.89
C GLY A 183 -17.34 4.24 8.80
N VAL A 184 -16.61 4.24 9.94
CA VAL A 184 -15.19 3.82 9.96
C VAL A 184 -15.01 2.43 9.35
N ALA A 185 -15.79 1.46 9.79
CA ALA A 185 -15.71 0.09 9.32
C ALA A 185 -15.96 -0.02 7.81
N ALA A 186 -16.99 0.68 7.29
CA ALA A 186 -17.31 0.67 5.87
C ALA A 186 -16.19 1.28 5.02
N ALA A 187 -15.58 2.39 5.47
CA ALA A 187 -14.46 3.02 4.78
C ALA A 187 -13.21 2.13 4.78
N VAL A 188 -12.91 1.48 5.92
CA VAL A 188 -11.80 0.52 6.07
C VAL A 188 -12.00 -0.68 5.14
N LEU A 189 -13.19 -1.27 5.11
CA LEU A 189 -13.50 -2.41 4.24
C LEU A 189 -13.42 -2.02 2.77
N ALA A 190 -14.06 -0.92 2.37
CA ALA A 190 -14.10 -0.49 0.98
C ALA A 190 -12.70 -0.20 0.42
N GLN A 191 -11.87 0.57 1.15
CA GLN A 191 -10.51 0.84 0.69
C GLN A 191 -9.64 -0.42 0.67
N GLY A 192 -9.81 -1.35 1.64
CA GLY A 192 -9.07 -2.61 1.68
C GLY A 192 -9.40 -3.51 0.48
N ILE A 193 -10.67 -3.57 0.08
CA ILE A 193 -11.09 -4.30 -1.13
C ILE A 193 -10.49 -3.65 -2.39
N VAL A 194 -10.57 -2.31 -2.52
CA VAL A 194 -9.99 -1.60 -3.67
C VAL A 194 -8.48 -1.82 -3.73
N PHE A 195 -7.79 -1.81 -2.58
CA PHE A 195 -6.37 -2.09 -2.48
C PHE A 195 -6.01 -3.50 -2.98
N GLY A 196 -6.73 -4.52 -2.52
CA GLY A 196 -6.51 -5.88 -2.98
C GLY A 196 -6.82 -6.07 -4.47
N LEU A 197 -7.91 -5.45 -4.97
CA LEU A 197 -8.26 -5.50 -6.39
C LEU A 197 -7.19 -4.86 -7.28
N ALA A 198 -6.57 -3.76 -6.86
CA ALA A 198 -5.44 -3.16 -7.58
C ALA A 198 -4.26 -4.13 -7.76
N HIS A 199 -4.15 -5.15 -6.90
CA HIS A 199 -3.15 -6.22 -6.95
C HIS A 199 -3.65 -7.52 -7.65
N ALA A 200 -4.78 -7.47 -8.36
CA ALA A 200 -5.37 -8.65 -9.02
C ALA A 200 -4.44 -9.33 -10.03
N TYR A 201 -3.44 -8.61 -10.55
CA TYR A 201 -2.38 -9.19 -11.40
C TYR A 201 -1.57 -10.30 -10.71
N GLN A 202 -1.60 -10.38 -9.38
CA GLN A 202 -0.94 -11.44 -8.60
C GLN A 202 -1.81 -12.71 -8.44
N GLY A 203 -3.01 -12.73 -9.04
CA GLY A 203 -3.96 -13.84 -8.94
C GLY A 203 -4.96 -13.69 -7.80
N TRP A 204 -6.14 -14.33 -7.96
CA TRP A 204 -7.28 -14.11 -7.08
C TRP A 204 -7.02 -14.43 -5.59
N LYS A 205 -6.20 -15.45 -5.28
CA LYS A 205 -5.86 -15.81 -3.88
C LYS A 205 -5.05 -14.71 -3.22
N ASN A 206 -4.03 -14.19 -3.91
CA ASN A 206 -3.25 -13.05 -3.43
C ASN A 206 -4.10 -11.79 -3.34
N THR A 207 -5.03 -11.58 -4.26
CA THR A 207 -6.01 -10.48 -4.18
C THR A 207 -6.79 -10.53 -2.86
N VAL A 208 -7.25 -11.71 -2.43
CA VAL A 208 -7.93 -11.88 -1.14
C VAL A 208 -6.98 -11.58 0.03
N VAL A 209 -5.77 -12.16 0.02
CA VAL A 209 -4.75 -11.92 1.05
C VAL A 209 -4.45 -10.41 1.17
N ILE A 210 -4.21 -9.75 0.03
CA ILE A 210 -3.88 -8.31 0.01
C ILE A 210 -5.10 -7.45 0.39
N SER A 211 -6.33 -7.90 0.10
CA SER A 211 -7.54 -7.22 0.61
C SER A 211 -7.63 -7.30 2.14
N VAL A 212 -7.33 -8.45 2.73
CA VAL A 212 -7.27 -8.62 4.19
C VAL A 212 -6.19 -7.72 4.79
N LEU A 213 -4.99 -7.68 4.18
CA LEU A 213 -3.93 -6.74 4.53
C LEU A 213 -4.44 -5.30 4.46
N GLY A 214 -5.11 -4.95 3.36
CA GLY A 214 -5.72 -3.63 3.15
C GLY A 214 -6.63 -3.23 4.30
N VAL A 215 -7.48 -4.14 4.75
CA VAL A 215 -8.40 -3.93 5.89
C VAL A 215 -7.64 -3.75 7.20
N LEU A 216 -6.64 -4.60 7.49
CA LEU A 216 -5.82 -4.49 8.70
C LEU A 216 -5.08 -3.16 8.77
N PHE A 217 -4.46 -2.73 7.67
CA PHE A 217 -3.79 -1.44 7.57
C PHE A 217 -4.77 -0.27 7.69
N GLY A 218 -5.95 -0.38 7.10
CA GLY A 218 -7.02 0.61 7.26
C GLY A 218 -7.49 0.74 8.71
N ALA A 219 -7.60 -0.37 9.44
CA ALA A 219 -7.93 -0.38 10.85
C ALA A 219 -6.81 0.24 11.70
N LEU A 220 -5.53 -0.07 11.41
CA LEU A 220 -4.38 0.53 12.06
C LEU A 220 -4.36 2.05 11.87
N ALA A 221 -4.55 2.53 10.63
CA ALA A 221 -4.61 3.95 10.32
C ALA A 221 -5.76 4.66 11.05
N ALA A 222 -6.94 4.04 11.10
CA ALA A 222 -8.10 4.58 11.82
C ALA A 222 -7.87 4.66 13.34
N TRP A 223 -7.21 3.65 13.91
CA TRP A 223 -6.84 3.63 15.34
C TRP A 223 -5.76 4.66 15.66
N ARG A 224 -4.66 4.68 14.87
CA ARG A 224 -3.51 5.55 15.11
C ARG A 224 -3.76 7.01 14.74
N LYS A 225 -4.74 7.28 13.86
CA LYS A 225 -5.02 8.60 13.23
C LYS A 225 -3.80 9.21 12.52
N ASN A 226 -2.86 8.37 12.12
CA ASN A 226 -1.70 8.70 11.30
C ASN A 226 -1.20 7.45 10.57
N LEU A 227 -0.34 7.61 9.57
CA LEU A 227 0.16 6.53 8.72
C LEU A 227 1.59 6.06 9.04
N ARG A 228 2.22 6.60 10.09
CA ARG A 228 3.64 6.35 10.36
C ARG A 228 3.95 4.88 10.59
N SER A 229 3.20 4.23 11.50
CA SER A 229 3.36 2.79 11.74
C SER A 229 3.01 1.98 10.49
N ASN A 230 1.97 2.40 9.74
CA ASN A 230 1.58 1.76 8.49
C ASN A 230 2.73 1.79 7.46
N ILE A 231 3.31 2.96 7.20
CA ILE A 231 4.43 3.14 6.26
C ILE A 231 5.60 2.24 6.62
N VAL A 232 5.96 2.19 7.91
CA VAL A 232 7.07 1.36 8.38
C VAL A 232 6.78 -0.12 8.15
N VAL A 233 5.61 -0.60 8.57
CA VAL A 233 5.31 -2.03 8.47
C VAL A 233 5.07 -2.46 7.03
N HIS A 234 4.51 -1.59 6.19
CA HIS A 234 4.32 -1.87 4.76
C HIS A 234 5.68 -2.04 4.05
N ALA A 235 6.54 -1.03 4.15
CA ALA A 235 7.89 -1.12 3.58
C ALA A 235 8.65 -2.35 4.08
N TRP A 236 8.54 -2.67 5.38
CA TRP A 236 9.15 -3.87 5.95
C TRP A 236 8.55 -5.17 5.39
N ALA A 237 7.21 -5.26 5.26
CA ALA A 237 6.53 -6.44 4.73
C ALA A 237 6.97 -6.74 3.29
N ASP A 238 7.15 -5.71 2.45
CA ASP A 238 7.63 -5.86 1.09
C ASP A 238 9.10 -6.30 1.03
N VAL A 239 9.97 -5.71 1.87
CA VAL A 239 11.37 -6.15 1.98
C VAL A 239 11.45 -7.60 2.48
N TRP A 240 10.63 -7.96 3.48
CA TRP A 240 10.57 -9.30 4.03
C TRP A 240 10.10 -10.30 2.97
N GLY A 241 8.93 -10.09 2.39
CA GLY A 241 8.32 -10.99 1.40
C GLY A 241 9.12 -11.11 0.12
N GLY A 242 9.71 -10.00 -0.34
CA GLY A 242 10.47 -9.97 -1.58
C GLY A 242 11.90 -10.51 -1.48
N TRP A 243 12.51 -10.52 -0.31
CA TRP A 243 13.91 -10.90 -0.18
C TRP A 243 14.21 -11.77 1.06
N LEU A 244 13.94 -11.28 2.26
CA LEU A 244 14.40 -11.92 3.50
C LEU A 244 13.74 -13.29 3.73
N GLN A 245 12.47 -13.44 3.40
CA GLN A 245 11.75 -14.70 3.56
C GLN A 245 12.43 -15.84 2.82
N HIS A 246 12.97 -15.59 1.62
CA HIS A 246 13.66 -16.61 0.82
C HIS A 246 15.03 -17.01 1.36
N LEU A 247 15.63 -16.20 2.23
CA LEU A 247 16.89 -16.53 2.90
C LEU A 247 16.66 -17.39 4.15
N VAL A 248 15.51 -17.21 4.81
CA VAL A 248 15.16 -17.88 6.08
C VAL A 248 14.55 -19.27 5.84
N TRP A 249 13.81 -19.44 4.75
CA TRP A 249 13.04 -20.66 4.46
C TRP A 249 13.64 -21.51 3.32
N ARG A 250 14.95 -21.39 3.07
CA ARG A 250 15.69 -22.29 2.17
C ARG A 250 16.08 -23.60 2.79
#